data_e9086438ec3bad4200977b30964bccea
#
_entry.id   e9086438ec3bad4200977b30964bccea
#
_cell.length_a   1.000
_cell.length_b   1.000
_cell.length_c   1.000
_cell.angle_alpha   90.00
_cell.angle_beta   90.00
_cell.angle_gamma   90.00
#
_symmetry.space_group_name_H-M   'P 1'
#
loop_
_entity.id
_entity.type
_entity.pdbx_description
1 polymer ?
#
loop_
_entity_poly.entity_id
_entity_poly.type
_entity_poly.pdbx_seq_one_letter_code
_entity_poly.pdbx_strand_id
1 'polypeptide(L)'
;SVNPGTSDTKPDVKPDGKQDATIETKPDESTVETSKVEITVSGDKKAEASVTITKDAQGNVTSANATVSGSKGTLTADVVKQLIEAAGTEDLTIIVQVKNANGDVKYTVSVSAKNVKHNKSLKAFVVNRKTGEYELINSKTYKAEDGNLNVSFGKKGDYVLLTTKEAARIEKEILKTIAPKKAKATVKKGKTTEFKLDSKLNQNNVKKVTYKTSKKSIATVNKNGKIKANRKGTVKIKAIVTLKNGKTKTVSMKIVVR
;
A
#
# COMPACT_ATOMS: atom_id res chain seq x y z
N SER A 1 11.78 -95.88 -21.36
CA SER A 1 13.09 -95.56 -21.83
C SER A 1 13.17 -94.09 -22.14
N VAL A 2 14.03 -93.48 -21.38
CA VAL A 2 14.94 -92.37 -21.72
C VAL A 2 14.37 -90.95 -21.90
N ASN A 3 14.60 -90.22 -20.84
CA ASN A 3 14.89 -88.79 -20.86
C ASN A 3 16.17 -88.51 -21.68
N PRO A 4 16.40 -87.37 -22.17
CA PRO A 4 17.07 -86.32 -21.33
C PRO A 4 16.59 -84.91 -21.48
N GLY A 5 16.68 -84.19 -20.32
CA GLY A 5 16.53 -82.84 -20.21
C GLY A 5 17.65 -82.04 -20.84
N THR A 6 17.32 -80.83 -21.25
CA THR A 6 18.29 -79.83 -21.48
C THR A 6 17.90 -78.62 -20.64
N SER A 7 18.78 -78.28 -19.73
CA SER A 7 18.80 -77.09 -18.93
C SER A 7 19.10 -75.89 -19.84
N ASP A 8 18.15 -75.03 -19.93
CA ASP A 8 18.43 -73.64 -20.47
C ASP A 8 18.60 -72.71 -19.25
N THR A 9 19.86 -72.41 -19.09
CA THR A 9 20.27 -71.31 -18.21
C THR A 9 19.92 -69.98 -18.90
N LYS A 10 18.92 -69.35 -18.32
CA LYS A 10 18.58 -67.97 -18.66
C LYS A 10 19.62 -67.06 -18.00
N PRO A 11 20.27 -66.16 -18.77
CA PRO A 11 21.11 -65.15 -18.13
C PRO A 11 20.25 -64.14 -17.44
N ASP A 12 20.54 -63.89 -16.17
CA ASP A 12 20.01 -62.81 -15.36
C ASP A 12 20.41 -61.47 -16.05
N VAL A 13 19.43 -60.80 -16.64
CA VAL A 13 19.54 -59.40 -16.97
C VAL A 13 19.12 -58.61 -15.72
N LYS A 14 20.10 -58.12 -15.01
CA LYS A 14 19.89 -57.03 -14.04
C LYS A 14 19.12 -55.91 -14.73
N PRO A 15 18.04 -55.40 -14.21
CA PRO A 15 17.49 -54.14 -14.63
C PRO A 15 18.47 -53.05 -14.22
N ASP A 16 19.03 -52.37 -15.19
CA ASP A 16 19.75 -51.12 -15.02
C ASP A 16 18.90 -50.19 -14.19
N GLY A 17 19.42 -49.82 -13.02
CA GLY A 17 18.85 -48.77 -12.21
C GLY A 17 18.80 -47.48 -13.01
N LYS A 18 17.62 -47.13 -13.48
CA LYS A 18 17.33 -45.76 -13.74
C LYS A 18 17.52 -45.01 -12.44
N GLN A 19 18.65 -44.35 -12.32
CA GLN A 19 18.78 -43.25 -11.36
C GLN A 19 17.69 -42.28 -11.74
N ASP A 20 16.66 -42.22 -10.90
CA ASP A 20 15.81 -41.04 -10.81
C ASP A 20 16.75 -39.91 -10.46
N ALA A 21 17.07 -39.14 -11.47
CA ALA A 21 17.65 -37.81 -11.27
C ALA A 21 16.57 -37.00 -10.56
N THR A 22 16.66 -36.96 -9.25
CA THR A 22 15.97 -35.94 -8.45
C THR A 22 16.47 -34.63 -8.99
N ILE A 23 15.64 -33.98 -9.81
CA ILE A 23 15.84 -32.59 -10.16
C ILE A 23 15.60 -31.86 -8.85
N GLU A 24 16.65 -31.65 -8.07
CA GLU A 24 16.67 -30.61 -7.08
C GLU A 24 16.43 -29.31 -7.87
N THR A 25 15.20 -28.83 -7.85
CA THR A 25 14.91 -27.47 -8.25
C THR A 25 15.68 -26.58 -7.29
N LYS A 26 16.85 -26.11 -7.71
CA LYS A 26 17.53 -25.00 -7.06
C LYS A 26 16.49 -23.91 -6.86
N PRO A 27 16.45 -23.27 -5.69
CA PRO A 27 15.61 -22.11 -5.49
C PRO A 27 15.95 -21.11 -6.58
N ASP A 28 14.92 -20.48 -7.12
CA ASP A 28 14.93 -19.47 -8.18
C ASP A 28 16.03 -18.45 -7.89
N GLU A 29 17.18 -18.55 -8.56
CA GLU A 29 18.28 -17.59 -8.40
C GLU A 29 17.92 -16.31 -9.16
N SER A 30 17.19 -15.40 -8.47
CA SER A 30 17.00 -14.05 -8.97
C SER A 30 18.34 -13.30 -8.97
N THR A 31 18.68 -12.67 -10.07
CA THR A 31 19.87 -11.81 -10.17
C THR A 31 19.47 -10.35 -9.89
N VAL A 32 20.28 -9.66 -9.09
CA VAL A 32 20.12 -8.24 -8.80
C VAL A 32 21.32 -7.48 -9.36
N GLU A 33 21.05 -6.57 -10.28
CA GLU A 33 22.06 -5.70 -10.88
C GLU A 33 21.81 -4.27 -10.44
N THR A 34 22.81 -3.59 -9.88
CA THR A 34 22.73 -2.17 -9.51
C THR A 34 23.76 -1.38 -10.29
N SER A 35 23.32 -0.37 -11.01
CA SER A 35 24.15 0.53 -11.79
C SER A 35 24.04 1.95 -11.26
N LYS A 36 25.17 2.66 -11.20
CA LYS A 36 25.17 4.11 -10.99
C LYS A 36 24.97 4.80 -12.33
N VAL A 37 24.06 5.75 -12.36
CA VAL A 37 23.73 6.53 -13.56
C VAL A 37 23.91 8.00 -13.23
N GLU A 38 24.75 8.67 -14.03
CA GLU A 38 24.87 10.12 -13.97
C GLU A 38 23.68 10.73 -14.75
N ILE A 39 22.88 11.55 -14.06
CA ILE A 39 21.73 12.23 -14.66
C ILE A 39 21.91 13.75 -14.60
N THR A 40 21.38 14.43 -15.61
CA THR A 40 21.32 15.89 -15.64
C THR A 40 20.00 16.35 -15.05
N VAL A 41 20.05 17.11 -13.95
CA VAL A 41 18.84 17.50 -13.20
C VAL A 41 18.31 18.87 -13.66
N SER A 42 19.16 19.83 -13.89
CA SER A 42 18.81 21.12 -14.53
C SER A 42 20.09 21.88 -14.92
N GLY A 43 20.17 22.38 -16.16
CA GLY A 43 21.37 23.02 -16.69
C GLY A 43 22.58 22.09 -16.59
N ASP A 44 23.72 22.62 -16.12
CA ASP A 44 24.96 21.85 -15.95
C ASP A 44 25.03 21.06 -14.62
N LYS A 45 23.94 21.05 -13.84
CA LYS A 45 23.90 20.31 -12.56
C LYS A 45 23.63 18.85 -12.82
N LYS A 46 24.65 18.04 -12.59
CA LYS A 46 24.57 16.59 -12.61
C LYS A 46 24.20 16.08 -11.23
N ALA A 47 23.35 15.07 -11.18
CA ALA A 47 23.05 14.30 -9.97
C ALA A 47 23.35 12.82 -10.23
N GLU A 48 23.67 12.12 -9.18
CA GLU A 48 23.91 10.68 -9.23
C GLU A 48 22.59 9.96 -8.92
N ALA A 49 22.20 9.03 -9.78
CA ALA A 49 21.12 8.12 -9.52
C ALA A 49 21.64 6.69 -9.48
N SER A 50 20.97 5.85 -8.72
CA SER A 50 21.21 4.41 -8.67
C SER A 50 20.03 3.67 -9.27
N VAL A 51 20.25 2.85 -10.29
CA VAL A 51 19.22 2.01 -10.90
C VAL A 51 19.49 0.57 -10.53
N THR A 52 18.50 -0.10 -9.91
CA THR A 52 18.57 -1.50 -9.51
C THR A 52 17.53 -2.29 -10.25
N ILE A 53 17.94 -3.35 -10.96
CA ILE A 53 17.09 -4.23 -11.73
C ILE A 53 17.18 -5.63 -11.13
N THR A 54 16.04 -6.23 -10.87
CA THR A 54 15.94 -7.64 -10.45
C THR A 54 15.37 -8.44 -11.60
N LYS A 55 16.02 -9.56 -11.93
CA LYS A 55 15.59 -10.49 -12.97
C LYS A 55 15.33 -11.86 -12.36
N ASP A 56 14.37 -12.59 -12.92
CA ASP A 56 14.15 -14.00 -12.60
C ASP A 56 15.22 -14.91 -13.24
N ALA A 57 15.16 -16.21 -12.96
CA ALA A 57 16.08 -17.18 -13.51
C ALA A 57 16.02 -17.28 -15.06
N GLN A 58 14.94 -16.80 -15.67
CA GLN A 58 14.74 -16.75 -17.13
C GLN A 58 15.23 -15.43 -17.74
N GLY A 59 15.73 -14.49 -16.92
CA GLY A 59 16.23 -13.19 -17.35
C GLY A 59 15.15 -12.13 -17.54
N ASN A 60 13.89 -12.39 -17.13
CA ASN A 60 12.83 -11.39 -17.18
C ASN A 60 12.97 -10.40 -16.02
N VAL A 61 12.75 -9.13 -16.28
CA VAL A 61 12.77 -8.09 -15.24
C VAL A 61 11.54 -8.25 -14.35
N THR A 62 11.77 -8.55 -13.06
CA THR A 62 10.72 -8.68 -12.04
C THR A 62 10.52 -7.40 -11.24
N SER A 63 11.57 -6.60 -11.08
CA SER A 63 11.47 -5.25 -10.53
C SER A 63 12.57 -4.34 -11.09
N ALA A 64 12.26 -3.06 -11.20
CA ALA A 64 13.21 -2.02 -11.54
C ALA A 64 12.96 -0.80 -10.65
N ASN A 65 13.99 -0.35 -9.95
CA ASN A 65 13.92 0.79 -9.05
C ASN A 65 15.07 1.75 -9.34
N ALA A 66 14.77 3.05 -9.31
CA ALA A 66 15.77 4.08 -9.35
C ALA A 66 15.69 4.95 -8.11
N THR A 67 16.83 5.27 -7.51
CA THR A 67 16.90 6.19 -6.37
C THR A 67 17.62 7.46 -6.81
N VAL A 68 16.96 8.60 -6.64
CA VAL A 68 17.48 9.93 -6.94
C VAL A 68 17.51 10.75 -5.65
N SER A 69 18.65 11.32 -5.32
CA SER A 69 18.77 12.21 -4.16
C SER A 69 18.75 13.67 -4.59
N GLY A 70 17.89 14.48 -3.97
CA GLY A 70 17.74 15.89 -4.31
C GLY A 70 17.28 16.76 -3.14
N SER A 71 17.33 18.08 -3.34
CA SER A 71 16.85 19.06 -2.37
C SER A 71 15.35 19.37 -2.50
N LYS A 72 14.74 18.98 -3.62
CA LYS A 72 13.32 19.20 -3.96
C LYS A 72 12.69 17.92 -4.50
N GLY A 73 11.43 17.72 -4.20
CA GLY A 73 10.65 16.57 -4.70
C GLY A 73 10.16 16.78 -6.14
N THR A 74 11.05 17.14 -7.05
CA THR A 74 10.74 17.43 -8.45
C THR A 74 11.41 16.40 -9.35
N LEU A 75 10.62 15.75 -10.21
CA LEU A 75 11.09 14.93 -11.32
C LEU A 75 10.86 15.69 -12.63
N THR A 76 11.91 15.88 -13.42
CA THR A 76 11.82 16.50 -14.75
C THR A 76 11.65 15.43 -15.83
N ALA A 77 11.07 15.78 -16.96
CA ALA A 77 10.90 14.88 -18.10
C ALA A 77 12.23 14.24 -18.54
N ASP A 78 13.31 15.02 -18.54
CA ASP A 78 14.63 14.53 -18.92
C ASP A 78 15.17 13.50 -17.92
N VAL A 79 14.98 13.73 -16.62
CA VAL A 79 15.37 12.76 -15.58
C VAL A 79 14.59 11.47 -15.73
N VAL A 80 13.27 11.54 -15.90
CA VAL A 80 12.41 10.36 -16.09
C VAL A 80 12.83 9.57 -17.33
N LYS A 81 13.11 10.27 -18.45
CA LYS A 81 13.59 9.65 -19.69
C LYS A 81 14.91 8.93 -19.49
N GLN A 82 15.90 9.58 -18.88
CA GLN A 82 17.21 8.99 -18.61
C GLN A 82 17.11 7.74 -17.73
N LEU A 83 16.24 7.75 -16.71
CA LEU A 83 16.04 6.61 -15.83
C LEU A 83 15.36 5.43 -16.54
N ILE A 84 14.37 5.69 -17.40
CA ILE A 84 13.71 4.68 -18.22
C ILE A 84 14.72 4.04 -19.19
N GLU A 85 15.56 4.84 -19.85
CA GLU A 85 16.59 4.35 -20.74
C GLU A 85 17.61 3.46 -20.01
N ALA A 86 18.05 3.87 -18.81
CA ALA A 86 18.99 3.10 -18.01
C ALA A 86 18.40 1.78 -17.48
N ALA A 87 17.10 1.77 -17.16
CA ALA A 87 16.40 0.57 -16.68
C ALA A 87 15.93 -0.36 -17.80
N GLY A 88 15.79 0.15 -19.04
CA GLY A 88 15.23 -0.60 -20.16
C GLY A 88 13.73 -0.88 -20.06
N THR A 89 13.01 -0.20 -19.14
CA THR A 89 11.56 -0.38 -18.91
C THR A 89 10.91 0.88 -18.40
N GLU A 90 9.64 1.11 -18.77
CA GLU A 90 8.79 2.15 -18.20
C GLU A 90 8.15 1.74 -16.84
N ASP A 91 8.12 0.45 -16.53
CA ASP A 91 7.60 -0.09 -15.27
C ASP A 91 8.65 0.06 -14.14
N LEU A 92 9.32 1.19 -14.12
CA LEU A 92 10.33 1.58 -13.16
C LEU A 92 9.69 2.37 -12.02
N THR A 93 10.00 2.01 -10.79
CA THR A 93 9.66 2.82 -9.62
C THR A 93 10.79 3.82 -9.36
N ILE A 94 10.47 5.10 -9.39
CA ILE A 94 11.41 6.17 -9.07
C ILE A 94 11.22 6.55 -7.61
N ILE A 95 12.30 6.49 -6.83
CA ILE A 95 12.34 6.87 -5.42
C ILE A 95 13.11 8.18 -5.33
N VAL A 96 12.42 9.26 -4.99
CA VAL A 96 13.04 10.57 -4.77
C VAL A 96 13.27 10.77 -3.29
N GLN A 97 14.53 10.81 -2.87
CA GLN A 97 14.92 11.11 -1.49
C GLN A 97 15.23 12.61 -1.38
N VAL A 98 14.36 13.35 -0.67
CA VAL A 98 14.56 14.78 -0.44
C VAL A 98 15.32 14.99 0.85
N LYS A 99 16.46 15.69 0.76
CA LYS A 99 17.33 16.03 1.90
C LYS A 99 17.22 17.52 2.23
N ASN A 100 17.34 17.87 3.49
CA ASN A 100 17.51 19.26 3.92
C ASN A 100 18.97 19.73 3.78
N ALA A 101 19.24 20.98 4.11
CA ALA A 101 20.59 21.55 4.06
C ALA A 101 21.61 20.80 4.94
N ASN A 102 21.17 20.09 5.99
CA ASN A 102 21.99 19.31 6.90
C ASN A 102 22.12 17.84 6.45
N GLY A 103 21.58 17.47 5.30
CA GLY A 103 21.61 16.10 4.79
C GLY A 103 20.53 15.16 5.32
N ASP A 104 19.69 15.61 6.25
CA ASP A 104 18.58 14.80 6.77
C ASP A 104 17.50 14.59 5.70
N VAL A 105 17.00 13.35 5.61
CA VAL A 105 15.90 13.04 4.71
C VAL A 105 14.61 13.64 5.24
N LYS A 106 13.99 14.53 4.45
CA LYS A 106 12.67 15.09 4.78
C LYS A 106 11.55 14.10 4.49
N TYR A 107 11.56 13.52 3.31
CA TYR A 107 10.62 12.49 2.90
C TYR A 107 11.17 11.70 1.70
N THR A 108 10.62 10.52 1.49
CA THR A 108 10.86 9.69 0.31
C THR A 108 9.57 9.62 -0.50
N VAL A 109 9.65 9.81 -1.80
CA VAL A 109 8.51 9.70 -2.71
C VAL A 109 8.76 8.58 -3.69
N SER A 110 7.83 7.63 -3.79
CA SER A 110 7.86 6.56 -4.78
C SER A 110 6.76 6.78 -5.81
N VAL A 111 7.11 6.74 -7.09
CA VAL A 111 6.18 6.91 -8.21
C VAL A 111 6.60 6.06 -9.41
N SER A 112 5.64 5.54 -10.17
CA SER A 112 5.94 4.85 -11.42
C SER A 112 6.40 5.84 -12.49
N ALA A 113 7.53 5.56 -13.15
CA ALA A 113 8.04 6.35 -14.28
C ALA A 113 7.01 6.44 -15.42
N LYS A 114 6.30 5.35 -15.71
CA LYS A 114 5.21 5.31 -16.68
C LYS A 114 4.10 6.31 -16.36
N ASN A 115 3.73 6.43 -15.07
CA ASN A 115 2.70 7.36 -14.66
C ASN A 115 3.13 8.82 -14.83
N VAL A 116 4.41 9.14 -14.60
CA VAL A 116 4.96 10.49 -14.81
C VAL A 116 5.08 10.79 -16.29
N LYS A 117 5.67 9.90 -17.07
CA LYS A 117 5.84 10.04 -18.52
C LYS A 117 4.51 10.27 -19.25
N HIS A 118 3.45 9.59 -18.85
CA HIS A 118 2.13 9.67 -19.48
C HIS A 118 1.17 10.66 -18.78
N ASN A 119 1.68 11.62 -18.05
CA ASN A 119 0.92 12.73 -17.46
C ASN A 119 -0.30 12.29 -16.64
N LYS A 120 -0.16 11.20 -15.87
CA LYS A 120 -1.26 10.68 -15.06
C LYS A 120 -1.56 11.59 -13.87
N SER A 121 -2.83 11.61 -13.49
CA SER A 121 -3.27 12.19 -12.22
C SER A 121 -3.04 11.18 -11.10
N LEU A 122 -2.40 11.63 -10.01
CA LEU A 122 -1.92 10.79 -8.93
C LEU A 122 -2.50 11.25 -7.59
N LYS A 123 -2.66 10.29 -6.69
CA LYS A 123 -3.00 10.49 -5.28
C LYS A 123 -1.85 10.03 -4.42
N ALA A 124 -1.55 10.76 -3.36
CA ALA A 124 -0.47 10.43 -2.44
C ALA A 124 -0.99 9.74 -1.17
N PHE A 125 -0.23 8.74 -0.73
CA PHE A 125 -0.43 8.02 0.53
C PHE A 125 0.87 7.99 1.32
N VAL A 126 0.78 7.91 2.64
CA VAL A 126 1.90 7.50 3.49
C VAL A 126 1.93 5.98 3.54
N VAL A 127 3.11 5.40 3.42
CA VAL A 127 3.33 3.98 3.65
C VAL A 127 3.74 3.77 5.09
N ASN A 128 2.93 3.05 5.85
CA ASN A 128 3.32 2.60 7.19
C ASN A 128 4.27 1.40 7.04
N ARG A 129 5.57 1.61 7.26
CA ARG A 129 6.58 0.57 7.08
C ARG A 129 6.44 -0.62 8.02
N LYS A 130 5.76 -0.45 9.17
CA LYS A 130 5.55 -1.53 10.14
C LYS A 130 4.44 -2.48 9.69
N THR A 131 3.37 -1.96 9.09
CA THR A 131 2.19 -2.72 8.67
C THR A 131 2.10 -2.93 7.17
N GLY A 132 2.84 -2.17 6.36
CA GLY A 132 2.72 -2.13 4.90
C GLY A 132 1.45 -1.42 4.41
N GLU A 133 0.64 -0.88 5.31
CA GLU A 133 -0.62 -0.22 4.95
C GLU A 133 -0.38 1.16 4.35
N TYR A 134 -1.26 1.54 3.43
CA TYR A 134 -1.35 2.89 2.91
C TYR A 134 -2.26 3.73 3.78
N GLU A 135 -1.78 4.90 4.21
CA GLU A 135 -2.52 5.86 5.02
C GLU A 135 -2.85 7.11 4.20
N LEU A 136 -4.07 7.61 4.37
CA LEU A 136 -4.55 8.82 3.70
C LEU A 136 -3.82 10.06 4.22
N ILE A 137 -3.54 11.01 3.32
CA ILE A 137 -2.90 12.28 3.66
C ILE A 137 -3.91 13.42 3.56
N ASN A 138 -4.51 13.59 2.38
CA ASN A 138 -5.37 14.70 2.01
C ASN A 138 -6.25 14.34 0.81
N SER A 139 -7.02 15.30 0.31
CA SER A 139 -7.82 15.18 -0.90
C SER A 139 -7.11 15.64 -2.18
N LYS A 140 -5.84 16.08 -2.09
CA LYS A 140 -5.11 16.67 -3.21
C LYS A 140 -4.84 15.64 -4.31
N THR A 141 -4.90 16.11 -5.55
CA THR A 141 -4.46 15.37 -6.74
C THR A 141 -3.16 16.01 -7.24
N TYR A 142 -2.17 15.18 -7.49
CA TYR A 142 -0.90 15.56 -8.11
C TYR A 142 -0.98 15.16 -9.57
N LYS A 143 -0.68 16.07 -10.47
CA LYS A 143 -0.71 15.81 -11.90
C LYS A 143 0.69 15.98 -12.47
N ALA A 144 1.13 14.98 -13.21
CA ALA A 144 2.32 15.13 -14.04
C ALA A 144 1.95 15.93 -15.29
N GLU A 145 2.81 16.88 -15.67
CA GLU A 145 2.63 17.73 -16.87
C GLU A 145 3.91 17.70 -17.68
N ASP A 146 3.80 17.34 -18.94
CA ASP A 146 4.94 17.19 -19.86
C ASP A 146 6.07 16.29 -19.29
N GLY A 147 5.68 15.22 -18.60
CA GLY A 147 6.63 14.31 -17.95
C GLY A 147 7.29 14.86 -16.68
N ASN A 148 6.89 16.04 -16.21
CA ASN A 148 7.39 16.62 -14.97
C ASN A 148 6.41 16.41 -13.83
N LEU A 149 6.92 16.10 -12.63
CA LEU A 149 6.13 15.94 -11.43
C LEU A 149 6.74 16.74 -10.28
N ASN A 150 5.94 17.65 -9.72
CA ASN A 150 6.28 18.42 -8.52
C ASN A 150 5.46 17.93 -7.34
N VAL A 151 6.12 17.54 -6.25
CA VAL A 151 5.47 17.15 -5.01
C VAL A 151 6.10 17.85 -3.82
N SER A 152 5.27 18.17 -2.83
CA SER A 152 5.73 18.73 -1.56
C SER A 152 4.85 18.23 -0.43
N PHE A 153 5.49 17.73 0.62
CA PHE A 153 4.82 17.22 1.82
C PHE A 153 5.36 17.94 3.04
N GLY A 154 4.48 18.27 3.98
CA GLY A 154 4.83 19.04 5.19
C GLY A 154 5.48 18.21 6.29
N LYS A 155 5.48 16.88 6.19
CA LYS A 155 5.97 15.97 7.24
C LYS A 155 6.97 14.98 6.67
N LYS A 156 7.94 14.58 7.50
CA LYS A 156 8.85 13.46 7.21
C LYS A 156 8.04 12.17 7.08
N GLY A 157 8.36 11.35 6.11
CA GLY A 157 7.69 10.06 5.90
C GLY A 157 8.03 9.44 4.55
N ASP A 158 7.49 8.27 4.32
CA ASP A 158 7.57 7.56 3.06
C ASP A 158 6.24 7.69 2.34
N TYR A 159 6.27 8.31 1.18
CA TYR A 159 5.09 8.60 0.38
C TYR A 159 5.10 7.75 -0.89
N VAL A 160 3.91 7.34 -1.31
CA VAL A 160 3.71 6.70 -2.60
C VAL A 160 2.64 7.47 -3.38
N LEU A 161 2.90 7.69 -4.67
CA LEU A 161 1.94 8.30 -5.59
C LEU A 161 1.39 7.21 -6.51
N LEU A 162 0.09 7.03 -6.45
CA LEU A 162 -0.65 6.03 -7.22
C LEU A 162 -1.64 6.72 -8.15
N THR A 163 -1.99 6.06 -9.25
CA THR A 163 -3.04 6.55 -10.13
C THR A 163 -4.36 6.70 -9.38
N THR A 164 -5.25 7.56 -9.87
CA THR A 164 -6.57 7.76 -9.27
C THR A 164 -7.39 6.47 -9.22
N LYS A 165 -7.18 5.55 -10.18
CA LYS A 165 -7.83 4.23 -10.20
C LYS A 165 -7.34 3.33 -9.05
N GLU A 166 -6.03 3.26 -8.85
CA GLU A 166 -5.42 2.48 -7.75
C GLU A 166 -5.79 3.08 -6.39
N ALA A 167 -5.73 4.43 -6.28
CA ALA A 167 -6.15 5.15 -5.09
C ALA A 167 -7.61 4.87 -4.71
N ALA A 168 -8.53 4.86 -5.68
CA ALA A 168 -9.94 4.58 -5.44
C ALA A 168 -10.16 3.17 -4.84
N ARG A 169 -9.36 2.18 -5.25
CA ARG A 169 -9.42 0.84 -4.69
C ARG A 169 -8.99 0.82 -3.22
N ILE A 170 -7.88 1.48 -2.89
CA ILE A 170 -7.38 1.59 -1.51
C ILE A 170 -8.38 2.33 -0.63
N GLU A 171 -8.90 3.46 -1.11
CA GLU A 171 -9.90 4.24 -0.38
C GLU A 171 -11.18 3.45 -0.10
N LYS A 172 -11.62 2.62 -1.05
CA LYS A 172 -12.77 1.72 -0.87
C LYS A 172 -12.52 0.69 0.23
N GLU A 173 -11.33 0.11 0.29
CA GLU A 173 -10.96 -0.84 1.35
C GLU A 173 -10.91 -0.14 2.72
N ILE A 174 -10.35 1.06 2.81
CA ILE A 174 -10.36 1.85 4.04
C ILE A 174 -11.81 2.13 4.50
N LEU A 175 -12.70 2.52 3.58
CA LEU A 175 -14.12 2.77 3.90
C LEU A 175 -14.82 1.52 4.43
N LYS A 176 -14.45 0.32 3.99
CA LYS A 176 -15.02 -0.94 4.50
C LYS A 176 -14.67 -1.18 5.98
N THR A 177 -13.52 -0.71 6.45
CA THR A 177 -13.12 -0.87 7.85
C THR A 177 -13.91 -0.01 8.83
N ILE A 178 -14.66 0.99 8.34
CA ILE A 178 -15.50 1.86 9.17
C ILE A 178 -16.77 1.10 9.55
N ALA A 179 -16.85 0.68 10.80
CA ALA A 179 -17.99 -0.02 11.39
C ALA A 179 -18.08 0.30 12.90
N PRO A 180 -19.24 0.16 13.54
CA PRO A 180 -19.33 0.20 14.99
C PRO A 180 -18.73 -1.11 15.57
N LYS A 181 -18.00 -1.04 16.68
CA LYS A 181 -17.50 -2.22 17.39
C LYS A 181 -18.64 -3.12 17.87
N LYS A 182 -19.80 -2.52 18.18
CA LYS A 182 -21.03 -3.20 18.58
C LYS A 182 -22.21 -2.58 17.83
N ALA A 183 -23.01 -3.40 17.16
CA ALA A 183 -24.20 -2.94 16.45
C ALA A 183 -25.35 -2.56 17.38
N LYS A 184 -25.36 -3.09 18.63
CA LYS A 184 -26.40 -2.87 19.63
C LYS A 184 -25.81 -2.88 21.04
N ALA A 185 -26.38 -2.04 21.93
CA ALA A 185 -26.15 -2.11 23.36
C ALA A 185 -27.46 -1.91 24.14
N THR A 186 -27.54 -2.54 25.32
CA THR A 186 -28.64 -2.34 26.28
C THR A 186 -28.08 -1.59 27.48
N VAL A 187 -28.73 -0.50 27.90
CA VAL A 187 -28.26 0.40 28.94
C VAL A 187 -29.41 0.69 29.90
N LYS A 188 -29.17 0.61 31.20
CA LYS A 188 -30.17 1.03 32.21
C LYS A 188 -30.35 2.55 32.21
N LYS A 189 -31.58 3.03 32.39
CA LYS A 189 -31.89 4.45 32.57
C LYS A 189 -30.90 5.11 33.56
N GLY A 190 -30.38 6.29 33.22
CA GLY A 190 -29.42 7.05 34.04
C GLY A 190 -27.95 6.58 33.88
N LYS A 191 -27.70 5.43 33.29
CA LYS A 191 -26.35 4.92 33.04
C LYS A 191 -25.79 5.40 31.68
N THR A 192 -24.51 5.23 31.51
CA THR A 192 -23.79 5.61 30.28
C THR A 192 -23.18 4.39 29.59
N THR A 193 -23.01 4.52 28.29
CA THR A 193 -22.22 3.60 27.44
C THR A 193 -21.43 4.42 26.41
N GLU A 194 -20.72 3.79 25.50
CA GLU A 194 -19.88 4.48 24.54
C GLU A 194 -20.06 3.89 23.14
N PHE A 195 -20.12 4.76 22.14
CA PHE A 195 -19.99 4.36 20.74
C PHE A 195 -18.50 4.24 20.40
N LYS A 196 -18.04 3.03 20.18
CA LYS A 196 -16.69 2.75 19.71
C LYS A 196 -16.72 2.25 18.27
N LEU A 197 -15.79 2.74 17.47
CA LEU A 197 -15.53 2.19 16.12
C LEU A 197 -14.74 0.90 16.22
N ASP A 198 -14.86 0.06 15.18
CA ASP A 198 -14.12 -1.19 15.07
C ASP A 198 -12.61 -0.90 15.03
N SER A 199 -11.82 -1.77 15.65
CA SER A 199 -10.35 -1.67 15.70
C SER A 199 -9.66 -1.92 14.35
N LYS A 200 -10.38 -2.44 13.36
CA LYS A 200 -9.88 -2.57 11.98
C LYS A 200 -9.67 -1.21 11.30
N LEU A 201 -10.37 -0.16 11.78
CA LEU A 201 -10.17 1.19 11.25
C LEU A 201 -8.85 1.77 11.78
N ASN A 202 -7.91 2.00 10.87
CA ASN A 202 -6.69 2.74 11.21
C ASN A 202 -7.04 4.21 11.48
N GLN A 203 -6.84 4.65 12.72
CA GLN A 203 -7.16 6.01 13.17
C GLN A 203 -6.33 7.08 12.45
N ASN A 204 -5.17 6.73 11.88
CA ASN A 204 -4.37 7.64 11.06
C ASN A 204 -5.09 8.09 9.79
N ASN A 205 -6.11 7.36 9.34
CA ASN A 205 -6.95 7.73 8.21
C ASN A 205 -8.08 8.69 8.57
N VAL A 206 -8.39 8.85 9.86
CA VAL A 206 -9.55 9.61 10.35
C VAL A 206 -9.18 11.07 10.55
N LYS A 207 -9.96 11.98 9.96
CA LYS A 207 -9.88 13.42 10.21
C LYS A 207 -10.71 13.83 11.40
N LYS A 208 -11.95 13.34 11.47
CA LYS A 208 -12.87 13.60 12.60
C LYS A 208 -14.01 12.58 12.63
N VAL A 209 -14.63 12.44 13.80
CA VAL A 209 -15.87 11.70 13.99
C VAL A 209 -16.88 12.63 14.64
N THR A 210 -18.11 12.65 14.11
CA THR A 210 -19.23 13.41 14.66
C THR A 210 -20.34 12.44 15.02
N TYR A 211 -20.92 12.59 16.22
CA TYR A 211 -21.97 11.72 16.72
C TYR A 211 -23.31 12.44 16.74
N LYS A 212 -24.39 11.71 16.40
CA LYS A 212 -25.77 12.19 16.43
C LYS A 212 -26.70 11.13 17.00
N THR A 213 -27.70 11.56 17.74
CA THR A 213 -28.79 10.70 18.22
C THR A 213 -30.04 10.95 17.41
N SER A 214 -30.82 9.89 17.13
CA SER A 214 -32.12 10.02 16.47
C SER A 214 -33.23 10.52 17.42
N LYS A 215 -33.04 10.40 18.74
CA LYS A 215 -34.02 10.85 19.73
C LYS A 215 -33.37 11.20 21.07
N LYS A 216 -33.09 12.49 21.26
CA LYS A 216 -32.42 13.03 22.46
C LYS A 216 -33.16 12.73 23.78
N SER A 217 -34.50 12.63 23.75
CA SER A 217 -35.30 12.27 24.91
C SER A 217 -35.02 10.86 25.44
N ILE A 218 -34.60 9.92 24.58
CA ILE A 218 -34.27 8.55 24.98
C ILE A 218 -32.79 8.44 25.36
N ALA A 219 -31.86 8.96 24.54
CA ALA A 219 -30.45 9.04 24.86
C ALA A 219 -29.77 10.21 24.15
N THR A 220 -28.80 10.80 24.83
CA THR A 220 -27.90 11.82 24.27
C THR A 220 -26.52 11.24 23.99
N VAL A 221 -25.77 11.85 23.11
CA VAL A 221 -24.37 11.50 22.80
C VAL A 221 -23.54 12.77 22.76
N ASN A 222 -22.36 12.74 23.36
CA ASN A 222 -21.42 13.85 23.33
C ASN A 222 -20.41 13.72 22.16
N LYS A 223 -19.55 14.73 22.03
CA LYS A 223 -18.52 14.78 20.96
C LYS A 223 -17.51 13.62 21.00
N ASN A 224 -17.35 12.94 22.12
CA ASN A 224 -16.44 11.84 22.32
C ASN A 224 -17.14 10.45 22.14
N GLY A 225 -18.41 10.44 21.75
CA GLY A 225 -19.17 9.19 21.59
C GLY A 225 -19.72 8.61 22.89
N LYS A 226 -19.64 9.33 24.03
CA LYS A 226 -20.24 8.91 25.30
C LYS A 226 -21.74 9.13 25.23
N ILE A 227 -22.50 8.06 25.48
CA ILE A 227 -23.98 8.01 25.39
C ILE A 227 -24.54 7.95 26.78
N LYS A 228 -25.52 8.86 27.11
CA LYS A 228 -26.28 8.86 28.35
C LYS A 228 -27.70 8.41 28.08
N ALA A 229 -28.14 7.36 28.79
CA ALA A 229 -29.51 6.84 28.73
C ALA A 229 -30.44 7.68 29.60
N ASN A 230 -31.40 8.39 28.99
CA ASN A 230 -32.27 9.35 29.71
C ASN A 230 -33.64 8.74 30.05
N ARG A 231 -34.27 8.00 29.09
CA ARG A 231 -35.60 7.44 29.26
C ARG A 231 -35.69 6.07 28.57
N LYS A 232 -36.51 5.16 29.07
CA LYS A 232 -36.81 3.85 28.47
C LYS A 232 -37.23 4.00 27.02
N GLY A 233 -36.76 3.11 26.17
CA GLY A 233 -37.05 3.10 24.75
C GLY A 233 -35.86 2.69 23.90
N THR A 234 -36.04 2.75 22.58
CA THR A 234 -35.01 2.41 21.61
C THR A 234 -34.63 3.64 20.78
N VAL A 235 -33.32 3.82 20.57
CA VAL A 235 -32.78 4.95 19.81
C VAL A 235 -31.57 4.49 18.97
N LYS A 236 -31.35 5.17 17.86
CA LYS A 236 -30.17 4.96 17.00
C LYS A 236 -29.19 6.10 17.22
N ILE A 237 -27.95 5.73 17.55
CA ILE A 237 -26.82 6.65 17.58
C ILE A 237 -26.04 6.46 16.27
N LYS A 238 -25.75 7.56 15.59
CA LYS A 238 -24.97 7.60 14.35
C LYS A 238 -23.60 8.17 14.62
N ALA A 239 -22.57 7.57 14.06
CA ALA A 239 -21.23 8.13 13.94
C ALA A 239 -20.97 8.47 12.48
N ILE A 240 -20.63 9.72 12.20
CA ILE A 240 -20.24 10.22 10.88
C ILE A 240 -18.74 10.34 10.90
N VAL A 241 -18.05 9.42 10.24
CA VAL A 241 -16.59 9.38 10.14
C VAL A 241 -16.16 10.12 8.89
N THR A 242 -15.34 11.16 9.06
CA THR A 242 -14.71 11.90 7.96
C THR A 242 -13.25 11.47 7.87
N LEU A 243 -12.85 10.97 6.72
CA LEU A 243 -11.46 10.58 6.44
C LEU A 243 -10.61 11.79 6.02
N LYS A 244 -9.28 11.66 6.08
CA LYS A 244 -8.32 12.72 5.70
C LYS A 244 -8.45 13.16 4.24
N ASN A 245 -8.95 12.30 3.34
CA ASN A 245 -9.25 12.67 1.95
C ASN A 245 -10.61 13.35 1.76
N GLY A 246 -11.34 13.66 2.85
CA GLY A 246 -12.65 14.31 2.82
C GLY A 246 -13.83 13.37 2.64
N LYS A 247 -13.63 12.10 2.28
CA LYS A 247 -14.72 11.11 2.16
C LYS A 247 -15.33 10.83 3.53
N THR A 248 -16.64 10.57 3.55
CA THR A 248 -17.39 10.31 4.77
C THR A 248 -18.10 8.97 4.70
N LYS A 249 -18.27 8.33 5.87
CA LYS A 249 -19.17 7.19 6.04
C LYS A 249 -19.92 7.32 7.35
N THR A 250 -21.23 7.07 7.30
CA THR A 250 -22.08 7.02 8.48
C THR A 250 -22.33 5.58 8.89
N VAL A 251 -22.10 5.29 10.16
CA VAL A 251 -22.40 4.00 10.78
C VAL A 251 -23.26 4.22 12.01
N SER A 252 -24.00 3.19 12.41
CA SER A 252 -25.01 3.32 13.47
C SER A 252 -24.91 2.21 14.50
N MET A 253 -25.26 2.55 15.74
CA MET A 253 -25.46 1.61 16.85
C MET A 253 -26.87 1.77 17.41
N LYS A 254 -27.59 0.67 17.64
CA LYS A 254 -28.88 0.66 18.31
C LYS A 254 -28.68 0.63 19.82
N ILE A 255 -29.31 1.57 20.53
CA ILE A 255 -29.34 1.61 22.00
C ILE A 255 -30.73 1.25 22.47
N VAL A 256 -30.83 0.30 23.39
CA VAL A 256 -32.05 -0.07 24.11
C VAL A 256 -31.90 0.37 25.54
N VAL A 257 -32.73 1.33 25.97
CA VAL A 257 -32.76 1.82 27.37
C VAL A 257 -33.85 1.09 28.12
N ARG A 258 -33.49 0.47 29.23
CA ARG A 258 -34.38 -0.29 30.14
C ARG A 258 -34.51 0.38 31.53
#